data_af2274eeb6a1054fbb7ba45a315eb9da
#
_entry.id   af2274eeb6a1054fbb7ba45a315eb9da
#
_cell.length_a   1.000
_cell.length_b   1.000
_cell.length_c   1.000
_cell.angle_alpha   90.00
_cell.angle_beta   90.00
_cell.angle_gamma   90.00
#
_symmetry.space_group_name_H-M   'P 1'
#
loop_
_entity.id
_entity.type
_entity.pdbx_description
1 polymer ?
#
loop_
_entity_poly.entity_id
_entity_poly.type
_entity_poly.pdbx_seq_one_letter_code
_entity_poly.pdbx_strand_id
1 'polypeptide(L)'
;IIPYILKKNFNNKRIISGINSIIYDEKLKFFIKKKKIKKKYKQVAICMGGSDPENFTIKVVNDLINIGFDKVQFNIIIGPMYDTMCQIQLKNIIKSKVNFKLYKNPVNFYNILKNSDLGIINSGNIKYELLALGVPFLLFSNDTNSKKFCKYFSKYFKFYYFNNFQYPGINYITTILKKLINNDK
;
A
#
# COMPACT_ATOMS: atom_id res chain seq x y z
N ILE A 1 -7.07 -15.95 14.92
CA ILE A 1 -7.43 -14.52 14.79
C ILE A 1 -7.94 -14.28 13.38
N ILE A 2 -9.16 -13.77 13.26
CA ILE A 2 -9.81 -13.48 11.97
C ILE A 2 -10.09 -11.98 11.94
N PRO A 3 -9.37 -11.18 11.15
CA PRO A 3 -9.48 -9.71 11.17
C PRO A 3 -10.74 -9.18 10.47
N TYR A 4 -11.67 -10.02 10.10
CA TYR A 4 -12.98 -9.67 9.56
C TYR A 4 -14.09 -10.47 10.23
N ILE A 5 -15.29 -9.90 10.32
CA ILE A 5 -16.44 -10.57 10.92
C ILE A 5 -16.96 -11.59 9.89
N LEU A 6 -16.88 -12.84 10.23
CA LEU A 6 -17.63 -13.88 9.54
C LEU A 6 -19.11 -13.75 9.94
N LYS A 7 -20.04 -13.88 8.98
CA LYS A 7 -21.50 -13.85 9.24
C LYS A 7 -21.98 -14.94 10.21
N LYS A 8 -21.15 -15.92 10.56
CA LYS A 8 -21.46 -16.96 11.54
C LYS A 8 -21.01 -16.49 12.92
N ASN A 9 -21.92 -16.39 13.85
CA ASN A 9 -21.62 -16.29 15.26
C ASN A 9 -20.85 -17.55 15.69
N PHE A 10 -19.57 -17.45 15.87
CA PHE A 10 -18.79 -18.51 16.46
C PHE A 10 -18.98 -18.46 17.98
N ASN A 11 -19.76 -19.39 18.55
CA ASN A 11 -19.84 -19.58 20.00
C ASN A 11 -18.55 -20.16 20.60
N ASN A 12 -17.45 -20.10 19.87
CA ASN A 12 -16.17 -20.63 20.31
C ASN A 12 -15.31 -19.52 20.90
N LYS A 13 -15.09 -19.54 22.21
CA LYS A 13 -14.27 -18.58 22.97
C LYS A 13 -12.80 -18.48 22.50
N ARG A 14 -12.34 -19.40 21.62
CA ARG A 14 -10.97 -19.41 21.06
C ARG A 14 -10.85 -18.58 19.78
N ILE A 15 -11.97 -18.06 19.24
CA ILE A 15 -11.96 -17.29 18.01
C ILE A 15 -12.08 -15.81 18.35
N ILE A 16 -11.05 -15.05 18.02
CA ILE A 16 -11.03 -13.59 18.09
C ILE A 16 -11.21 -13.07 16.66
N SER A 17 -12.24 -12.26 16.43
CA SER A 17 -12.57 -11.73 15.10
C SER A 17 -12.93 -10.26 15.13
N GLY A 18 -12.89 -9.62 13.97
CA GLY A 18 -13.24 -8.22 13.77
C GLY A 18 -12.05 -7.29 13.76
N ILE A 19 -12.33 -6.01 13.53
CA ILE A 19 -11.30 -4.97 13.35
C ILE A 19 -10.42 -4.79 14.60
N ASN A 20 -10.95 -5.05 15.78
CA ASN A 20 -10.22 -4.94 17.05
C ASN A 20 -9.22 -6.09 17.29
N SER A 21 -9.21 -7.13 16.43
CA SER A 21 -8.30 -8.26 16.51
C SER A 21 -7.09 -8.15 15.57
N ILE A 22 -6.83 -6.97 15.04
CA ILE A 22 -5.68 -6.72 14.17
C ILE A 22 -4.40 -6.74 14.99
N ILE A 23 -3.43 -7.54 14.55
CA ILE A 23 -2.09 -7.58 15.13
C ILE A 23 -1.19 -6.64 14.33
N TYR A 24 -0.50 -5.75 15.02
CA TYR A 24 0.48 -4.83 14.46
C TYR A 24 1.71 -4.73 15.37
N ASP A 25 2.83 -4.25 14.82
CA ASP A 25 4.04 -4.01 15.58
C ASP A 25 3.81 -2.88 16.60
N GLU A 26 4.13 -3.14 17.87
CA GLU A 26 3.99 -2.14 18.94
C GLU A 26 4.76 -0.85 18.67
N LYS A 27 5.86 -0.92 17.91
CA LYS A 27 6.64 0.26 17.52
C LYS A 27 5.80 1.28 16.77
N LEU A 28 4.75 0.85 16.08
CA LEU A 28 3.85 1.73 15.34
C LEU A 28 3.27 2.84 16.22
N LYS A 29 2.99 2.57 17.50
CA LYS A 29 2.42 3.55 18.45
C LYS A 29 3.24 4.84 18.57
N PHE A 30 4.58 4.75 18.43
CA PHE A 30 5.47 5.92 18.51
C PHE A 30 5.39 6.83 17.28
N PHE A 31 4.81 6.35 16.20
CA PHE A 31 4.69 7.08 14.94
C PHE A 31 3.29 7.65 14.71
N ILE A 32 2.29 7.23 15.47
CA ILE A 32 0.91 7.71 15.34
C ILE A 32 0.86 9.18 15.79
N LYS A 33 0.50 10.06 14.86
CA LYS A 33 0.22 11.48 15.13
C LYS A 33 -0.95 11.92 14.25
N LYS A 34 -1.76 12.86 14.72
CA LYS A 34 -2.78 13.49 13.87
C LYS A 34 -2.10 14.08 12.64
N LYS A 35 -2.37 13.52 11.46
CA LYS A 35 -1.84 14.00 10.19
C LYS A 35 -2.87 14.94 9.55
N LYS A 36 -2.45 16.14 9.19
CA LYS A 36 -3.27 17.02 8.36
C LYS A 36 -3.28 16.47 6.93
N ILE A 37 -4.46 16.35 6.32
CA ILE A 37 -4.58 15.99 4.90
C ILE A 37 -3.88 17.07 4.09
N LYS A 38 -2.88 16.67 3.33
CA LYS A 38 -2.14 17.61 2.46
C LYS A 38 -2.93 17.88 1.19
N LYS A 39 -2.86 19.12 0.70
CA LYS A 39 -3.47 19.51 -0.57
C LYS A 39 -2.71 18.98 -1.80
N LYS A 40 -1.43 18.62 -1.65
CA LYS A 40 -0.57 18.08 -2.74
C LYS A 40 0.19 16.87 -2.26
N TYR A 41 0.18 15.83 -3.09
CA TYR A 41 0.91 14.59 -2.84
C TYR A 41 2.28 14.67 -3.52
N LYS A 42 3.35 14.69 -2.71
CA LYS A 42 4.74 14.78 -3.17
C LYS A 42 5.56 13.53 -2.86
N GLN A 43 5.14 12.75 -1.87
CA GLN A 43 5.83 11.56 -1.39
C GLN A 43 4.87 10.37 -1.49
N VAL A 44 5.18 9.39 -2.31
CA VAL A 44 4.36 8.19 -2.50
C VAL A 44 5.15 6.96 -2.05
N ALA A 45 4.60 6.18 -1.12
CA ALA A 45 5.15 4.88 -0.77
C ALA A 45 4.54 3.80 -1.66
N ILE A 46 5.37 2.90 -2.20
CA ILE A 46 4.95 1.71 -2.93
C ILE A 46 5.39 0.50 -2.13
N CYS A 47 4.45 -0.33 -1.66
CA CYS A 47 4.79 -1.52 -0.89
C CYS A 47 3.76 -2.64 -1.13
N MET A 48 4.17 -3.68 -1.83
CA MET A 48 3.32 -4.83 -2.17
C MET A 48 3.52 -6.02 -1.21
N GLY A 49 4.02 -5.75 0.01
CA GLY A 49 4.20 -6.75 1.05
C GLY A 49 5.58 -7.39 1.08
N GLY A 50 5.68 -8.57 1.73
CA GLY A 50 6.95 -9.23 2.03
C GLY A 50 7.64 -9.87 0.83
N SER A 51 6.88 -10.45 -0.09
CA SER A 51 7.39 -11.25 -1.23
C SER A 51 6.94 -10.76 -2.60
N ASP A 52 5.75 -10.13 -2.71
CA ASP A 52 5.14 -9.65 -3.97
C ASP A 52 5.21 -10.69 -5.12
N PRO A 53 4.63 -11.88 -4.97
CA PRO A 53 4.77 -12.98 -5.93
C PRO A 53 4.20 -12.66 -7.33
N GLU A 54 3.30 -11.69 -7.42
CA GLU A 54 2.70 -11.23 -8.68
C GLU A 54 3.49 -10.11 -9.36
N ASN A 55 4.61 -9.69 -8.76
CA ASN A 55 5.48 -8.61 -9.26
C ASN A 55 4.72 -7.29 -9.51
N PHE A 56 3.74 -6.98 -8.66
CA PHE A 56 2.98 -5.72 -8.77
C PHE A 56 3.89 -4.51 -8.59
N THR A 57 4.93 -4.60 -7.76
CA THR A 57 5.91 -3.52 -7.59
C THR A 57 6.51 -3.11 -8.93
N ILE A 58 6.99 -4.06 -9.73
CA ILE A 58 7.59 -3.79 -11.05
C ILE A 58 6.56 -3.20 -12.00
N LYS A 59 5.34 -3.76 -12.05
CA LYS A 59 4.26 -3.27 -12.91
C LYS A 59 3.91 -1.82 -12.61
N VAL A 60 3.69 -1.51 -11.32
CA VAL A 60 3.38 -0.14 -10.85
C VAL A 60 4.51 0.83 -11.17
N VAL A 61 5.77 0.44 -10.92
CA VAL A 61 6.93 1.30 -11.17
C VAL A 61 7.08 1.62 -12.66
N ASN A 62 6.95 0.62 -13.53
CA ASN A 62 7.00 0.83 -14.98
C ASN A 62 5.91 1.81 -15.44
N ASP A 63 4.69 1.64 -14.95
CA ASP A 63 3.58 2.51 -15.29
C ASP A 63 3.82 3.96 -14.82
N LEU A 64 4.31 4.14 -13.60
CA LEU A 64 4.63 5.47 -13.07
C LEU A 64 5.75 6.17 -13.86
N ILE A 65 6.75 5.42 -14.32
CA ILE A 65 7.82 5.93 -15.18
C ILE A 65 7.26 6.37 -16.53
N ASN A 66 6.38 5.55 -17.15
CA ASN A 66 5.78 5.85 -18.45
C ASN A 66 4.86 7.08 -18.41
N ILE A 67 4.24 7.35 -17.25
CA ILE A 67 3.38 8.53 -17.05
C ILE A 67 4.18 9.82 -16.87
N GLY A 68 5.38 9.75 -16.26
CA GLY A 68 6.26 10.90 -16.08
C GLY A 68 5.87 11.83 -14.93
N PHE A 69 5.78 11.32 -13.70
CA PHE A 69 5.54 12.15 -12.51
C PHE A 69 6.85 12.72 -11.93
N ASP A 70 7.49 13.67 -12.60
CA ASP A 70 8.82 14.18 -12.24
C ASP A 70 8.88 14.91 -10.89
N LYS A 71 7.75 15.50 -10.46
CA LYS A 71 7.65 16.27 -9.20
C LYS A 71 7.25 15.44 -7.99
N VAL A 72 7.12 14.11 -8.15
CA VAL A 72 6.71 13.18 -7.10
C VAL A 72 7.85 12.25 -6.78
N GLN A 73 8.21 12.16 -5.50
CA GLN A 73 9.17 11.18 -5.00
C GLN A 73 8.46 9.86 -4.72
N PHE A 74 8.92 8.78 -5.34
CA PHE A 74 8.43 7.42 -5.13
C PHE A 74 9.41 6.65 -4.23
N ASN A 75 8.92 6.21 -3.08
CA ASN A 75 9.66 5.39 -2.13
C ASN A 75 9.19 3.94 -2.27
N ILE A 76 9.96 3.11 -2.96
CA ILE A 76 9.66 1.71 -3.20
C ILE A 76 10.19 0.90 -2.02
N ILE A 77 9.33 0.17 -1.33
CA ILE A 77 9.69 -0.65 -0.18
C ILE A 77 9.44 -2.11 -0.53
N ILE A 78 10.51 -2.90 -0.58
CA ILE A 78 10.45 -4.35 -0.79
C ILE A 78 10.75 -5.09 0.52
N GLY A 79 10.03 -6.17 0.76
CA GLY A 79 10.18 -6.97 1.97
C GLY A 79 11.36 -7.93 1.93
N PRO A 80 11.58 -8.68 3.02
CA PRO A 80 12.72 -9.58 3.16
C PRO A 80 12.68 -10.78 2.21
N MET A 81 11.47 -11.21 1.79
CA MET A 81 11.27 -12.36 0.91
C MET A 81 11.08 -11.97 -0.57
N TYR A 82 11.37 -10.70 -0.92
CA TYR A 82 11.28 -10.25 -2.31
C TYR A 82 12.33 -10.95 -3.16
N ASP A 83 11.92 -11.47 -4.32
CA ASP A 83 12.79 -12.24 -5.22
C ASP A 83 14.03 -11.44 -5.66
N THR A 84 15.19 -12.10 -5.67
CA THR A 84 16.48 -11.45 -5.95
C THR A 84 16.57 -10.99 -7.41
N MET A 85 16.06 -11.78 -8.37
CA MET A 85 16.08 -11.41 -9.79
C MET A 85 15.16 -10.21 -10.04
N CYS A 86 13.96 -10.22 -9.43
CA CYS A 86 13.04 -9.09 -9.46
C CYS A 86 13.64 -7.83 -8.81
N GLN A 87 14.43 -7.98 -7.74
CA GLN A 87 15.15 -6.86 -7.14
C GLN A 87 16.20 -6.25 -8.08
N ILE A 88 16.98 -7.09 -8.77
CA ILE A 88 17.97 -6.64 -9.77
C ILE A 88 17.27 -5.92 -10.92
N GLN A 89 16.19 -6.51 -11.45
CA GLN A 89 15.38 -5.91 -12.50
C GLN A 89 14.86 -4.54 -12.08
N LEU A 90 14.28 -4.44 -10.87
CA LEU A 90 13.75 -3.18 -10.32
C LEU A 90 14.83 -2.11 -10.19
N LYS A 91 16.04 -2.46 -9.71
CA LYS A 91 17.17 -1.54 -9.63
C LYS A 91 17.58 -1.01 -11.02
N ASN A 92 17.60 -1.88 -12.03
CA ASN A 92 17.92 -1.49 -13.40
C ASN A 92 16.88 -0.53 -13.99
N ILE A 93 15.57 -0.81 -13.74
CA ILE A 93 14.46 0.04 -14.20
C ILE A 93 14.58 1.46 -13.64
N ILE A 94 14.93 1.60 -12.37
CA ILE A 94 14.97 2.92 -11.71
C ILE A 94 16.35 3.60 -11.72
N LYS A 95 17.37 2.97 -12.31
CA LYS A 95 18.78 3.44 -12.27
C LYS A 95 18.97 4.91 -12.70
N SER A 96 18.24 5.34 -13.72
CA SER A 96 18.29 6.71 -14.25
C SER A 96 17.16 7.62 -13.73
N LYS A 97 16.37 7.16 -12.77
CA LYS A 97 15.17 7.85 -12.28
C LYS A 97 15.41 8.42 -10.90
N VAL A 98 15.82 9.69 -10.82
CA VAL A 98 16.20 10.38 -9.57
C VAL A 98 15.07 10.50 -8.54
N ASN A 99 13.82 10.44 -9.00
CA ASN A 99 12.63 10.51 -8.18
C ASN A 99 12.12 9.14 -7.68
N PHE A 100 12.86 8.05 -7.92
CA PHE A 100 12.58 6.73 -7.38
C PHE A 100 13.67 6.30 -6.40
N LYS A 101 13.29 5.89 -5.20
CA LYS A 101 14.20 5.34 -4.19
C LYS A 101 13.75 3.94 -3.79
N LEU A 102 14.68 2.99 -3.78
CA LEU A 102 14.44 1.60 -3.38
C LEU A 102 14.97 1.35 -1.98
N TYR A 103 14.11 0.80 -1.13
CA TYR A 103 14.40 0.38 0.23
C TYR A 103 14.12 -1.12 0.37
N LYS A 104 15.12 -1.90 0.75
CA LYS A 104 14.97 -3.32 1.05
C LYS A 104 14.92 -3.51 2.56
N ASN A 105 13.79 -4.03 3.06
CA ASN A 105 13.58 -4.31 4.48
C ASN A 105 14.12 -3.19 5.41
N PRO A 106 13.68 -1.93 5.24
CA PRO A 106 14.30 -0.79 5.93
C PRO A 106 13.98 -0.79 7.43
N VAL A 107 14.98 -0.57 8.26
CA VAL A 107 14.82 -0.42 9.72
C VAL A 107 13.89 0.76 10.06
N ASN A 108 13.93 1.82 9.26
CA ASN A 108 13.11 3.03 9.42
C ASN A 108 11.77 2.98 8.66
N PHE A 109 11.20 1.79 8.49
CA PHE A 109 9.98 1.51 7.72
C PHE A 109 8.83 2.48 8.06
N TYR A 110 8.49 2.62 9.35
CA TYR A 110 7.41 3.51 9.79
C TYR A 110 7.68 4.99 9.54
N ASN A 111 8.94 5.43 9.56
CA ASN A 111 9.30 6.78 9.17
C ASN A 111 9.02 7.05 7.69
N ILE A 112 9.36 6.09 6.81
CA ILE A 112 9.08 6.21 5.38
C ILE A 112 7.57 6.29 5.15
N LEU A 113 6.78 5.39 5.76
CA LEU A 113 5.33 5.40 5.62
C LEU A 113 4.71 6.70 6.15
N LYS A 114 5.09 7.13 7.36
CA LYS A 114 4.56 8.34 8.00
C LYS A 114 4.84 9.60 7.18
N ASN A 115 6.00 9.68 6.54
CA ASN A 115 6.39 10.83 5.72
C ASN A 115 5.77 10.78 4.31
N SER A 116 5.16 9.67 3.93
CA SER A 116 4.45 9.55 2.66
C SER A 116 3.10 10.27 2.71
N ASP A 117 2.70 10.83 1.59
CA ASP A 117 1.40 11.48 1.41
C ASP A 117 0.35 10.52 0.90
N LEU A 118 0.80 9.45 0.21
CA LEU A 118 -0.04 8.40 -0.36
C LEU A 118 0.71 7.06 -0.30
N GLY A 119 -0.02 5.97 -0.06
CA GLY A 119 0.45 4.60 -0.23
C GLY A 119 -0.13 3.95 -1.50
N ILE A 120 0.68 3.16 -2.21
CA ILE A 120 0.22 2.21 -3.23
C ILE A 120 0.58 0.83 -2.70
N ILE A 121 -0.42 0.05 -2.31
CA ILE A 121 -0.20 -1.14 -1.50
C ILE A 121 -1.06 -2.33 -1.93
N ASN A 122 -0.64 -3.53 -1.55
CA ASN A 122 -1.48 -4.72 -1.61
C ASN A 122 -2.39 -4.84 -0.37
N SER A 123 -3.25 -5.86 -0.36
CA SER A 123 -4.20 -6.12 0.72
C SER A 123 -3.58 -6.74 2.00
N GLY A 124 -2.25 -6.73 2.15
CA GLY A 124 -1.54 -7.18 3.35
C GLY A 124 -1.78 -6.31 4.59
N ASN A 125 -1.00 -6.53 5.65
CA ASN A 125 -1.16 -5.81 6.93
C ASN A 125 -0.82 -4.32 6.84
N ILE A 126 -0.04 -3.91 5.85
CA ILE A 126 0.37 -2.51 5.65
C ILE A 126 -0.80 -1.51 5.57
N LYS A 127 -1.99 -1.95 5.14
CA LYS A 127 -3.20 -1.11 5.14
C LYS A 127 -3.58 -0.62 6.53
N TYR A 128 -3.40 -1.44 7.56
CA TYR A 128 -3.67 -1.06 8.95
C TYR A 128 -2.63 -0.08 9.49
N GLU A 129 -1.38 -0.28 9.10
CA GLU A 129 -0.28 0.60 9.47
C GLU A 129 -0.47 1.99 8.86
N LEU A 130 -0.82 2.08 7.58
CA LEU A 130 -1.13 3.35 6.91
C LEU A 130 -2.37 4.03 7.50
N LEU A 131 -3.41 3.27 7.86
CA LEU A 131 -4.57 3.83 8.57
C LEU A 131 -4.18 4.44 9.90
N ALA A 132 -3.41 3.71 10.72
CA ALA A 132 -2.94 4.20 12.01
C ALA A 132 -2.07 5.45 11.87
N LEU A 133 -1.27 5.53 10.81
CA LEU A 133 -0.43 6.68 10.49
C LEU A 133 -1.21 7.85 9.84
N GLY A 134 -2.49 7.66 9.50
CA GLY A 134 -3.31 8.66 8.80
C GLY A 134 -2.85 8.93 7.37
N VAL A 135 -2.27 7.94 6.69
CA VAL A 135 -1.81 8.03 5.31
C VAL A 135 -2.84 7.41 4.39
N PRO A 136 -3.42 8.17 3.44
CA PRO A 136 -4.33 7.62 2.45
C PRO A 136 -3.61 6.64 1.53
N PHE A 137 -4.35 5.69 0.94
CA PHE A 137 -3.72 4.68 0.09
C PHE A 137 -4.64 4.16 -1.02
N LEU A 138 -3.99 3.67 -2.07
CA LEU A 138 -4.60 2.85 -3.12
C LEU A 138 -4.32 1.38 -2.78
N LEU A 139 -5.37 0.56 -2.76
CA LEU A 139 -5.30 -0.83 -2.31
C LEU A 139 -5.56 -1.79 -3.46
N PHE A 140 -4.65 -2.72 -3.69
CA PHE A 140 -4.81 -3.84 -4.62
C PHE A 140 -5.18 -5.11 -3.88
N SER A 141 -6.10 -5.92 -4.43
CA SER A 141 -6.37 -7.26 -3.93
C SER A 141 -5.69 -8.31 -4.81
N ASN A 142 -5.06 -9.29 -4.18
CA ASN A 142 -4.30 -10.33 -4.86
C ASN A 142 -5.11 -11.63 -5.05
N ASP A 143 -6.22 -11.80 -4.32
CA ASP A 143 -7.01 -13.03 -4.28
C ASP A 143 -8.47 -12.78 -3.85
N THR A 144 -9.30 -13.82 -3.95
CA THR A 144 -10.74 -13.77 -3.63
C THR A 144 -11.01 -13.40 -2.17
N ASN A 145 -10.18 -13.87 -1.23
CA ASN A 145 -10.36 -13.58 0.20
C ASN A 145 -9.99 -12.13 0.50
N SER A 146 -8.89 -11.65 -0.06
CA SER A 146 -8.48 -10.24 -0.02
C SER A 146 -9.58 -9.33 -0.56
N LYS A 147 -10.24 -9.71 -1.67
CA LYS A 147 -11.36 -8.97 -2.26
C LYS A 147 -12.55 -8.87 -1.29
N LYS A 148 -12.96 -9.99 -0.70
CA LYS A 148 -14.06 -10.00 0.28
C LYS A 148 -13.73 -9.13 1.48
N PHE A 149 -12.48 -9.22 1.95
CA PHE A 149 -12.00 -8.40 3.05
C PHE A 149 -12.01 -6.90 2.69
N CYS A 150 -11.49 -6.52 1.54
CA CYS A 150 -11.47 -5.11 1.10
C CYS A 150 -12.88 -4.55 0.97
N LYS A 151 -13.83 -5.32 0.43
CA LYS A 151 -15.26 -4.94 0.37
C LYS A 151 -15.87 -4.74 1.77
N TYR A 152 -15.52 -5.59 2.73
CA TYR A 152 -15.92 -5.41 4.12
C TYR A 152 -15.29 -4.15 4.74
N PHE A 153 -14.00 -3.98 4.54
CA PHE A 153 -13.20 -2.90 5.09
C PHE A 153 -13.63 -1.52 4.57
N SER A 154 -14.04 -1.42 3.30
CA SER A 154 -14.54 -0.18 2.69
C SER A 154 -15.82 0.37 3.31
N LYS A 155 -16.54 -0.43 4.09
CA LYS A 155 -17.71 0.04 4.87
C LYS A 155 -17.33 0.93 6.04
N TYR A 156 -16.11 0.76 6.58
CA TYR A 156 -15.62 1.47 7.76
C TYR A 156 -14.63 2.57 7.43
N PHE A 157 -13.90 2.43 6.30
CA PHE A 157 -12.84 3.34 5.93
C PHE A 157 -12.98 3.77 4.46
N LYS A 158 -12.81 5.08 4.22
CA LYS A 158 -12.77 5.63 2.85
C LYS A 158 -11.36 5.46 2.28
N PHE A 159 -11.22 4.69 1.22
CA PHE A 159 -9.98 4.52 0.46
C PHE A 159 -10.27 4.11 -0.98
N TYR A 160 -9.31 4.29 -1.86
CA TYR A 160 -9.42 3.82 -3.24
C TYR A 160 -9.07 2.35 -3.30
N TYR A 161 -10.02 1.53 -3.76
CA TYR A 161 -9.88 0.08 -3.83
C TYR A 161 -10.02 -0.42 -5.26
N PHE A 162 -9.06 -1.21 -5.68
CA PHE A 162 -9.03 -1.86 -6.99
C PHE A 162 -9.58 -3.30 -6.87
N ASN A 163 -10.75 -3.51 -7.44
CA ASN A 163 -11.52 -4.75 -7.27
C ASN A 163 -11.11 -5.89 -8.21
N ASN A 164 -9.96 -5.79 -8.89
CA ASN A 164 -9.50 -6.79 -9.84
C ASN A 164 -8.29 -7.55 -9.32
N PHE A 165 -8.32 -8.91 -9.46
CA PHE A 165 -7.15 -9.78 -9.26
C PHE A 165 -6.04 -9.50 -10.26
N GLN A 166 -6.39 -8.92 -11.40
CA GLN A 166 -5.45 -8.46 -12.39
C GLN A 166 -5.10 -7.01 -12.09
N TYR A 167 -3.85 -6.69 -12.28
CA TYR A 167 -3.39 -5.32 -12.25
C TYR A 167 -4.30 -4.47 -13.16
N PRO A 168 -4.92 -3.40 -12.65
CA PRO A 168 -6.00 -2.69 -13.39
C PRO A 168 -5.51 -1.94 -14.62
N GLY A 169 -4.19 -2.03 -14.89
CA GLY A 169 -3.53 -1.32 -15.98
C GLY A 169 -3.28 0.16 -15.71
N ILE A 170 -2.41 0.73 -16.52
CA ILE A 170 -1.88 2.08 -16.40
C ILE A 170 -2.98 3.15 -16.32
N ASN A 171 -4.00 3.05 -17.14
CA ASN A 171 -5.01 4.10 -17.30
C ASN A 171 -5.78 4.43 -16.03
N TYR A 172 -6.09 3.42 -15.22
CA TYR A 172 -6.87 3.62 -14.01
C TYR A 172 -6.04 4.21 -12.87
N ILE A 173 -4.84 3.68 -12.65
CA ILE A 173 -3.90 4.24 -11.66
C ILE A 173 -3.54 5.67 -12.02
N THR A 174 -3.26 5.91 -13.30
CA THR A 174 -2.97 7.23 -13.84
C THR A 174 -4.09 8.23 -13.55
N THR A 175 -5.32 7.86 -13.82
CA THR A 175 -6.48 8.74 -13.61
C THR A 175 -6.61 9.14 -12.14
N ILE A 176 -6.48 8.18 -11.22
CA ILE A 176 -6.56 8.46 -9.79
C ILE A 176 -5.35 9.28 -9.32
N LEU A 177 -4.14 8.89 -9.71
CA LEU A 177 -2.93 9.62 -9.30
C LEU A 177 -2.91 11.05 -9.86
N LYS A 178 -3.30 11.26 -11.11
CA LYS A 178 -3.43 12.61 -11.68
C LYS A 178 -4.42 13.46 -10.89
N LYS A 179 -5.59 12.94 -10.55
CA LYS A 179 -6.56 13.63 -9.68
C LYS A 179 -6.00 13.97 -8.30
N LEU A 180 -5.28 13.03 -7.68
CA LEU A 180 -4.72 13.21 -6.33
C LEU A 180 -3.50 14.14 -6.31
N ILE A 181 -2.63 14.07 -7.33
CA ILE A 181 -1.38 14.82 -7.38
C ILE A 181 -1.61 16.24 -7.89
N ASN A 182 -2.45 16.42 -8.91
CA ASN A 182 -2.71 17.71 -9.55
C ASN A 182 -3.81 18.52 -8.89
N ASN A 183 -4.54 17.98 -7.91
CA ASN A 183 -5.72 18.63 -7.32
C ASN A 183 -6.84 18.95 -8.32
N ASP A 184 -6.93 18.22 -9.42
CA ASP A 184 -8.07 18.36 -10.32
C ASP A 184 -9.32 17.83 -9.60
N LYS A 185 -10.19 18.79 -9.21
CA LYS A 185 -11.49 18.54 -8.57
C LYS A 185 -12.47 17.89 -9.54
#